data_0ccddd82ae5802cd809329dd21baa95e
#
_entry.id   0ccddd82ae5802cd809329dd21baa95e
#
_cell.length_a   1.000
_cell.length_b   1.000
_cell.length_c   1.000
_cell.angle_alpha   90.00
_cell.angle_beta   90.00
_cell.angle_gamma   90.00
#
_symmetry.space_group_name_H-M   'P 1'
#
loop_
_entity.id
_entity.type
_entity.pdbx_description
1 polymer ?
#
loop_
_entity_poly.entity_id
_entity_poly.type
_entity_poly.pdbx_seq_one_letter_code
_entity_poly.pdbx_strand_id
1 'polypeptide(L)'
;GENQPRTYLQKSLEMAQALRAELRYSKDEILNLYASNAPFGGNVVGLEAASWRYYQKSPQQLTWAEASALAVLPNAPGLIFPGRSPEAFLKKRNFLLRKLRSTGQIDGATYELSLLEPLPNAPRPLPLEAFHLTSLIEKNARGSRLKTTIDTGLQTRCNRVLRDRLNFLRQNHIQNGAILIVDNQTGGVLTYIGNAKGDWQSNEDANDMIQTPRSSGSILKPFLYAGLLNEGDILPQELVPDIPTHYRDFAPKNFDESFSGAVKADEALSRSLNIPAVRMLDQYGVDFFHEDLQDWGFTSVNRSAEHYGLSLILGGAEIKLWDLVQAYRTLALSCLLQNSEKIRLETEISGEDLSVPITPAAPHMSN
;
A
#
# COMPACT_ATOMS: atom_id res chain seq x y z
N GLY A 1 -21.53 14.99 27.17
CA GLY A 1 -22.13 16.27 26.91
C GLY A 1 -23.55 16.23 27.37
N GLU A 2 -23.91 17.14 28.28
CA GLU A 2 -25.22 17.30 28.87
C GLU A 2 -26.28 17.57 27.79
N ASN A 3 -27.37 16.84 27.87
CA ASN A 3 -28.58 17.04 27.07
C ASN A 3 -29.29 18.33 27.53
N GLN A 4 -28.76 19.49 27.16
CA GLN A 4 -29.49 20.73 27.33
C GLN A 4 -30.67 20.80 26.33
N PRO A 5 -31.87 21.17 26.73
CA PRO A 5 -32.99 21.32 25.82
C PRO A 5 -32.66 22.36 24.75
N ARG A 6 -32.85 22.01 23.47
CA ARG A 6 -32.58 22.89 22.32
C ARG A 6 -33.41 24.18 22.43
N THR A 7 -32.75 25.31 22.31
CA THR A 7 -33.42 26.62 22.31
C THR A 7 -34.14 26.87 20.98
N TYR A 8 -35.18 27.70 20.99
CA TYR A 8 -35.92 28.09 19.78
C TYR A 8 -35.02 28.72 18.73
N LEU A 9 -33.99 29.48 19.15
CA LEU A 9 -32.98 30.07 18.27
C LEU A 9 -32.14 29.01 17.53
N GLN A 10 -31.71 27.96 18.23
CA GLN A 10 -31.00 26.85 17.62
C GLN A 10 -31.87 26.11 16.59
N LYS A 11 -33.16 25.95 16.89
CA LYS A 11 -34.13 25.33 15.98
C LYS A 11 -34.35 26.14 14.71
N SER A 12 -34.43 27.47 14.84
CA SER A 12 -34.56 28.39 13.69
C SER A 12 -33.30 28.35 12.79
N LEU A 13 -32.12 28.26 13.40
CA LEU A 13 -30.85 28.15 12.67
C LEU A 13 -30.76 26.81 11.93
N GLU A 14 -31.14 25.69 12.58
CA GLU A 14 -31.22 24.36 11.94
C GLU A 14 -32.15 24.37 10.72
N MET A 15 -33.32 25.03 10.83
CA MET A 15 -34.27 25.17 9.71
C MET A 15 -33.69 25.99 8.55
N ALA A 16 -33.00 27.09 8.84
CA ALA A 16 -32.34 27.89 7.81
C ALA A 16 -31.21 27.13 7.09
N GLN A 17 -30.43 26.34 7.85
CA GLN A 17 -29.39 25.48 7.30
C GLN A 17 -29.98 24.35 6.46
N ALA A 18 -31.07 23.72 6.86
CA ALA A 18 -31.76 22.69 6.10
C ALA A 18 -32.30 23.24 4.78
N LEU A 19 -32.95 24.43 4.78
CA LEU A 19 -33.37 25.08 3.55
C LEU A 19 -32.21 25.42 2.63
N ARG A 20 -31.08 25.89 3.17
CA ARG A 20 -29.86 26.15 2.38
C ARG A 20 -29.29 24.87 1.78
N ALA A 21 -29.33 23.74 2.50
CA ALA A 21 -28.88 22.46 1.99
C ALA A 21 -29.80 21.99 0.85
N GLU A 22 -31.13 22.05 0.99
CA GLU A 22 -32.08 21.66 -0.06
C GLU A 22 -32.01 22.55 -1.32
N LEU A 23 -31.61 23.82 -1.18
CA LEU A 23 -31.39 24.73 -2.31
C LEU A 23 -30.06 24.43 -3.05
N ARG A 24 -29.09 23.81 -2.36
CA ARG A 24 -27.74 23.59 -2.90
C ARG A 24 -27.50 22.16 -3.39
N TYR A 25 -28.16 21.20 -2.81
CA TYR A 25 -27.94 19.77 -3.03
C TYR A 25 -29.27 19.09 -3.41
N SER A 26 -29.21 18.13 -4.30
CA SER A 26 -30.31 17.20 -4.58
C SER A 26 -30.61 16.32 -3.36
N LYS A 27 -31.77 15.68 -3.36
CA LYS A 27 -32.12 14.76 -2.26
C LYS A 27 -31.17 13.57 -2.16
N ASP A 28 -30.69 13.08 -3.28
CA ASP A 28 -29.72 11.96 -3.31
C ASP A 28 -28.38 12.38 -2.74
N GLU A 29 -27.89 13.58 -3.05
CA GLU A 29 -26.67 14.12 -2.45
C GLU A 29 -26.82 14.32 -0.94
N ILE A 30 -27.97 14.85 -0.47
CA ILE A 30 -28.24 14.99 0.96
C ILE A 30 -28.29 13.63 1.66
N LEU A 31 -28.91 12.62 1.04
CA LEU A 31 -28.93 11.25 1.58
C LEU A 31 -27.53 10.64 1.62
N ASN A 32 -26.72 10.85 0.59
CA ASN A 32 -25.34 10.38 0.57
C ASN A 32 -24.48 11.07 1.64
N LEU A 33 -24.62 12.39 1.80
CA LEU A 33 -23.95 13.14 2.87
C LEU A 33 -24.38 12.64 4.26
N TYR A 34 -25.68 12.40 4.45
CA TYR A 34 -26.19 11.85 5.70
C TYR A 34 -25.63 10.44 5.94
N ALA A 35 -25.74 9.54 4.96
CA ALA A 35 -25.25 8.17 5.08
C ALA A 35 -23.73 8.10 5.37
N SER A 36 -22.96 9.00 4.77
CA SER A 36 -21.51 9.07 4.96
C SER A 36 -21.07 9.62 6.32
N ASN A 37 -21.93 10.43 6.98
CA ASN A 37 -21.55 11.12 8.21
C ASN A 37 -22.40 10.73 9.43
N ALA A 38 -23.45 9.91 9.26
CA ALA A 38 -24.30 9.48 10.35
C ALA A 38 -23.55 8.60 11.35
N PRO A 39 -23.81 8.74 12.66
CA PRO A 39 -23.23 7.86 13.68
C PRO A 39 -24.03 6.56 13.76
N PHE A 40 -23.33 5.42 13.69
CA PHE A 40 -23.93 4.08 13.77
C PHE A 40 -23.65 3.36 15.11
N GLY A 41 -23.20 4.11 16.14
CA GLY A 41 -22.89 3.59 17.46
C GLY A 41 -21.41 3.44 17.73
N GLY A 42 -21.00 3.71 18.96
CA GLY A 42 -19.58 3.77 19.33
C GLY A 42 -18.81 4.77 18.46
N ASN A 43 -17.68 4.36 17.93
CA ASN A 43 -16.82 5.16 17.04
C ASN A 43 -17.09 4.91 15.55
N VAL A 44 -18.25 4.32 15.21
CA VAL A 44 -18.57 3.98 13.82
C VAL A 44 -19.34 5.11 13.20
N VAL A 45 -18.75 5.79 12.21
CA VAL A 45 -19.35 6.90 11.47
C VAL A 45 -19.37 6.54 9.98
N GLY A 46 -20.52 6.75 9.35
CA GLY A 46 -20.77 6.45 7.95
C GLY A 46 -21.26 5.03 7.69
N LEU A 47 -22.15 4.90 6.71
CA LEU A 47 -22.80 3.64 6.33
C LEU A 47 -21.78 2.58 5.85
N GLU A 48 -20.78 2.99 5.06
CA GLU A 48 -19.73 2.11 4.56
C GLU A 48 -18.96 1.46 5.74
N ALA A 49 -18.51 2.30 6.67
CA ALA A 49 -17.81 1.81 7.87
C ALA A 49 -18.73 0.92 8.73
N ALA A 50 -20.00 1.27 8.88
CA ALA A 50 -20.96 0.49 9.64
C ALA A 50 -21.22 -0.89 9.00
N SER A 51 -21.38 -0.94 7.69
CA SER A 51 -21.57 -2.18 6.94
C SER A 51 -20.39 -3.13 7.13
N TRP A 52 -19.16 -2.64 6.98
CA TRP A 52 -17.95 -3.45 7.22
C TRP A 52 -17.75 -3.83 8.69
N ARG A 53 -17.98 -2.89 9.60
CA ARG A 53 -17.79 -3.12 11.04
C ARG A 53 -18.78 -4.12 11.62
N TYR A 54 -20.02 -4.14 11.13
CA TYR A 54 -21.07 -4.98 11.70
C TYR A 54 -21.35 -6.24 10.89
N TYR A 55 -21.18 -6.19 9.55
CA TYR A 55 -21.55 -7.30 8.67
C TYR A 55 -20.41 -7.83 7.80
N GLN A 56 -19.26 -7.12 7.72
CA GLN A 56 -18.11 -7.45 6.86
C GLN A 56 -18.46 -7.56 5.37
N LYS A 57 -19.37 -6.71 4.92
CA LYS A 57 -19.86 -6.63 3.54
C LYS A 57 -19.88 -5.18 3.07
N SER A 58 -19.85 -4.97 1.76
CA SER A 58 -20.17 -3.65 1.20
C SER A 58 -21.66 -3.34 1.37
N PRO A 59 -22.08 -2.06 1.42
CA PRO A 59 -23.48 -1.69 1.56
C PRO A 59 -24.41 -2.30 0.52
N GLN A 60 -23.91 -2.55 -0.71
CA GLN A 60 -24.66 -3.13 -1.81
C GLN A 60 -24.99 -4.62 -1.61
N GLN A 61 -24.30 -5.30 -0.69
CA GLN A 61 -24.46 -6.73 -0.38
C GLN A 61 -25.30 -6.98 0.88
N LEU A 62 -25.79 -5.91 1.51
CA LEU A 62 -26.62 -6.02 2.70
C LEU A 62 -27.99 -6.63 2.35
N THR A 63 -28.46 -7.52 3.21
CA THR A 63 -29.84 -7.99 3.17
C THR A 63 -30.81 -6.91 3.67
N TRP A 64 -32.12 -7.09 3.44
CA TRP A 64 -33.12 -6.20 3.97
C TRP A 64 -33.11 -6.10 5.50
N ALA A 65 -32.82 -7.21 6.19
CA ALA A 65 -32.66 -7.24 7.65
C ALA A 65 -31.46 -6.45 8.12
N GLU A 66 -30.29 -6.63 7.46
CA GLU A 66 -29.04 -5.95 7.76
C GLU A 66 -29.16 -4.45 7.46
N ALA A 67 -29.69 -4.07 6.29
CA ALA A 67 -29.92 -2.68 5.93
C ALA A 67 -30.89 -1.97 6.90
N SER A 68 -32.00 -2.65 7.26
CA SER A 68 -32.96 -2.13 8.26
C SER A 68 -32.34 -1.98 9.65
N ALA A 69 -31.46 -2.90 10.04
CA ALA A 69 -30.73 -2.79 11.30
C ALA A 69 -29.80 -1.57 11.29
N LEU A 70 -29.04 -1.33 10.22
CA LEU A 70 -28.21 -0.12 10.12
C LEU A 70 -29.07 1.15 10.09
N ALA A 71 -30.16 1.17 9.34
CA ALA A 71 -31.02 2.36 9.20
C ALA A 71 -31.61 2.86 10.52
N VAL A 72 -31.79 2.01 11.54
CA VAL A 72 -32.34 2.41 12.84
C VAL A 72 -31.31 2.89 13.86
N LEU A 73 -30.00 2.66 13.62
CA LEU A 73 -28.93 3.02 14.55
C LEU A 73 -28.73 4.54 14.71
N PRO A 74 -28.74 5.36 13.64
CA PRO A 74 -28.50 6.81 13.77
C PRO A 74 -29.53 7.54 14.62
N ASN A 75 -30.71 6.97 14.80
CA ASN A 75 -31.77 7.59 15.61
C ASN A 75 -31.43 7.64 17.13
N ALA A 76 -30.62 6.66 17.62
CA ALA A 76 -30.24 6.62 19.04
C ALA A 76 -28.86 5.98 19.23
N PRO A 77 -27.79 6.52 18.61
CA PRO A 77 -26.49 5.85 18.50
C PRO A 77 -25.78 5.63 19.84
N GLY A 78 -26.11 6.40 20.87
CA GLY A 78 -25.57 6.24 22.20
C GLY A 78 -26.29 5.19 23.07
N LEU A 79 -27.52 4.84 22.70
CA LEU A 79 -28.37 3.94 23.50
C LEU A 79 -28.52 2.55 22.87
N ILE A 80 -28.54 2.48 21.56
CA ILE A 80 -28.79 1.25 20.79
C ILE A 80 -27.70 1.09 19.73
N PHE A 81 -26.88 0.06 19.89
CA PHE A 81 -25.88 -0.36 18.91
C PHE A 81 -25.52 -1.83 19.16
N PRO A 82 -24.88 -2.52 18.20
CA PRO A 82 -24.45 -3.91 18.40
C PRO A 82 -23.66 -4.12 19.68
N GLY A 83 -24.11 -5.06 20.51
CA GLY A 83 -23.58 -5.29 21.86
C GLY A 83 -24.26 -4.49 22.99
N ARG A 84 -25.17 -3.56 22.67
CA ARG A 84 -25.91 -2.80 23.66
C ARG A 84 -27.41 -2.76 23.35
N SER A 85 -28.22 -3.13 24.34
CA SER A 85 -29.70 -3.14 24.26
C SER A 85 -30.26 -3.96 23.07
N PRO A 86 -29.91 -5.25 22.92
CA PRO A 86 -30.25 -6.07 21.76
C PRO A 86 -31.78 -6.17 21.53
N GLU A 87 -32.58 -6.26 22.59
CA GLU A 87 -34.05 -6.32 22.49
C GLU A 87 -34.66 -5.06 21.89
N ALA A 88 -34.22 -3.88 22.35
CA ALA A 88 -34.67 -2.59 21.81
C ALA A 88 -34.22 -2.43 20.36
N PHE A 89 -33.02 -2.91 20.00
CA PHE A 89 -32.50 -2.92 18.66
C PHE A 89 -33.35 -3.81 17.73
N LEU A 90 -33.61 -5.05 18.17
CA LEU A 90 -34.47 -5.99 17.46
C LEU A 90 -35.87 -5.43 17.21
N LYS A 91 -36.48 -4.83 18.23
CA LYS A 91 -37.81 -4.21 18.14
C LYS A 91 -37.84 -3.09 17.09
N LYS A 92 -36.84 -2.21 17.07
CA LYS A 92 -36.75 -1.13 16.07
C LYS A 92 -36.55 -1.66 14.64
N ARG A 93 -35.64 -2.63 14.44
CA ARG A 93 -35.42 -3.28 13.15
C ARG A 93 -36.73 -3.90 12.64
N ASN A 94 -37.38 -4.71 13.47
CA ASN A 94 -38.60 -5.41 13.08
C ASN A 94 -39.77 -4.43 12.82
N PHE A 95 -39.81 -3.32 13.54
CA PHE A 95 -40.77 -2.25 13.25
C PHE A 95 -40.54 -1.66 11.84
N LEU A 96 -39.29 -1.37 11.46
CA LEU A 96 -38.94 -0.88 10.13
C LEU A 96 -39.29 -1.90 9.05
N LEU A 97 -38.94 -3.17 9.25
CA LEU A 97 -39.28 -4.25 8.30
C LEU A 97 -40.80 -4.35 8.08
N ARG A 98 -41.59 -4.24 9.15
CA ARG A 98 -43.06 -4.24 9.06
C ARG A 98 -43.55 -3.05 8.23
N LYS A 99 -42.97 -1.88 8.41
CA LYS A 99 -43.30 -0.68 7.63
C LYS A 99 -42.95 -0.87 6.15
N LEU A 100 -41.78 -1.43 5.83
CA LEU A 100 -41.37 -1.71 4.45
C LEU A 100 -42.34 -2.70 3.76
N ARG A 101 -42.80 -3.73 4.49
CA ARG A 101 -43.84 -4.64 4.00
C ARG A 101 -45.18 -3.91 3.74
N SER A 102 -45.63 -3.10 4.71
CA SER A 102 -46.90 -2.39 4.57
C SER A 102 -46.94 -1.37 3.45
N THR A 103 -45.76 -0.84 3.06
CA THR A 103 -45.61 0.08 1.92
C THR A 103 -45.25 -0.59 0.62
N GLY A 104 -45.24 -1.94 0.58
CA GLY A 104 -44.96 -2.71 -0.64
C GLY A 104 -43.53 -2.70 -1.12
N GLN A 105 -42.56 -2.23 -0.28
CA GLN A 105 -41.13 -2.20 -0.61
C GLN A 105 -40.50 -3.60 -0.55
N ILE A 106 -41.03 -4.49 0.29
CA ILE A 106 -40.65 -5.91 0.37
C ILE A 106 -41.92 -6.76 0.38
N ASP A 107 -41.81 -7.96 -0.19
CA ASP A 107 -42.91 -8.95 -0.18
C ASP A 107 -43.00 -9.70 1.16
N GLY A 108 -44.06 -10.53 1.29
CA GLY A 108 -44.27 -11.29 2.51
C GLY A 108 -43.18 -12.31 2.82
N ALA A 109 -42.66 -13.01 1.80
CA ALA A 109 -41.61 -14.00 1.97
C ALA A 109 -40.30 -13.36 2.42
N THR A 110 -39.88 -12.26 1.79
CA THR A 110 -38.71 -11.47 2.18
C THR A 110 -38.83 -10.95 3.61
N TYR A 111 -40.02 -10.50 4.00
CA TYR A 111 -40.26 -10.03 5.37
C TYR A 111 -40.07 -11.15 6.41
N GLU A 112 -40.68 -12.32 6.19
CA GLU A 112 -40.55 -13.44 7.12
C GLU A 112 -39.10 -13.94 7.22
N LEU A 113 -38.38 -14.07 6.10
CA LEU A 113 -36.95 -14.40 6.10
C LEU A 113 -36.13 -13.37 6.86
N SER A 114 -36.40 -12.07 6.64
CA SER A 114 -35.68 -10.98 7.31
C SER A 114 -35.87 -10.97 8.83
N LEU A 115 -36.99 -11.46 9.33
CA LEU A 115 -37.23 -11.58 10.77
C LEU A 115 -36.35 -12.64 11.42
N LEU A 116 -35.97 -13.68 10.70
CA LEU A 116 -35.14 -14.79 11.18
C LEU A 116 -33.65 -14.43 11.25
N GLU A 117 -33.21 -13.40 10.52
CA GLU A 117 -31.81 -13.00 10.50
C GLU A 117 -31.38 -12.44 11.86
N PRO A 118 -30.22 -12.87 12.41
CA PRO A 118 -29.72 -12.38 13.68
C PRO A 118 -29.20 -10.93 13.58
N LEU A 119 -29.21 -10.22 14.69
CA LEU A 119 -28.51 -8.94 14.83
C LEU A 119 -27.01 -9.17 15.04
N PRO A 120 -26.14 -8.21 14.63
CA PRO A 120 -24.73 -8.28 14.93
C PRO A 120 -24.51 -8.08 16.45
N ASN A 121 -23.61 -8.86 17.03
CA ASN A 121 -23.35 -8.84 18.47
C ASN A 121 -22.37 -7.73 18.88
N ALA A 122 -21.38 -7.44 18.05
CA ALA A 122 -20.34 -6.46 18.32
C ALA A 122 -19.70 -5.95 17.01
N PRO A 123 -19.06 -4.77 17.01
CA PRO A 123 -18.28 -4.31 15.89
C PRO A 123 -17.09 -5.26 15.64
N ARG A 124 -16.93 -5.69 14.41
CA ARG A 124 -15.77 -6.48 13.96
C ARG A 124 -14.63 -5.57 13.52
N PRO A 125 -13.37 -6.02 13.56
CA PRO A 125 -12.28 -5.24 12.99
C PRO A 125 -12.50 -5.03 11.49
N LEU A 126 -12.08 -3.87 10.97
CA LEU A 126 -12.07 -3.62 9.53
C LEU A 126 -11.07 -4.57 8.86
N PRO A 127 -11.31 -4.97 7.61
CA PRO A 127 -10.30 -5.66 6.82
C PRO A 127 -9.03 -4.81 6.73
N LEU A 128 -7.88 -5.37 7.08
CA LEU A 128 -6.58 -4.70 7.08
C LEU A 128 -5.66 -5.35 6.05
N GLU A 129 -6.19 -5.71 4.87
CA GLU A 129 -5.43 -6.43 3.85
C GLU A 129 -4.25 -5.61 3.31
N ALA A 130 -4.38 -4.29 3.22
CA ALA A 130 -3.35 -3.38 2.76
C ALA A 130 -3.15 -2.22 3.76
N PHE A 131 -2.92 -2.54 5.04
CA PHE A 131 -2.83 -1.56 6.13
C PHE A 131 -1.82 -0.45 5.86
N HIS A 132 -0.59 -0.78 5.46
CA HIS A 132 0.48 0.20 5.24
C HIS A 132 0.15 1.13 4.08
N LEU A 133 -0.43 0.60 2.98
CA LEU A 133 -0.90 1.43 1.88
C LEU A 133 -2.02 2.38 2.34
N THR A 134 -2.99 1.87 3.10
CA THR A 134 -4.07 2.71 3.65
C THR A 134 -3.51 3.83 4.54
N SER A 135 -2.54 3.50 5.40
CA SER A 135 -1.88 4.49 6.28
C SER A 135 -1.07 5.53 5.50
N LEU A 136 -0.43 5.12 4.40
CA LEU A 136 0.30 6.02 3.50
C LEU A 136 -0.67 6.98 2.80
N ILE A 137 -1.79 6.46 2.28
CA ILE A 137 -2.80 7.25 1.58
C ILE A 137 -3.53 8.18 2.55
N GLU A 138 -3.87 7.73 3.77
CA GLU A 138 -4.58 8.54 4.76
C GLU A 138 -3.87 9.86 5.06
N LYS A 139 -2.54 9.85 5.09
CA LYS A 139 -1.74 11.07 5.33
C LYS A 139 -1.99 12.15 4.28
N ASN A 140 -2.27 11.75 3.03
CA ASN A 140 -2.34 12.65 1.89
C ASN A 140 -3.77 12.89 1.38
N ALA A 141 -4.70 11.97 1.65
CA ALA A 141 -6.05 11.97 1.07
C ALA A 141 -7.15 11.62 2.09
N ARG A 142 -7.03 12.17 3.32
CA ARG A 142 -7.97 11.91 4.40
C ARG A 142 -9.40 12.30 4.03
N GLY A 143 -10.33 11.38 4.23
CA GLY A 143 -11.76 11.59 3.96
C GLY A 143 -12.17 11.40 2.49
N SER A 144 -11.24 11.01 1.61
CA SER A 144 -11.52 10.72 0.20
C SER A 144 -11.82 9.24 -0.02
N ARG A 145 -12.65 8.95 -1.02
CA ARG A 145 -12.85 7.59 -1.54
C ARG A 145 -11.91 7.38 -2.71
N LEU A 146 -10.96 6.46 -2.54
CA LEU A 146 -9.94 6.19 -3.55
C LEU A 146 -10.14 4.79 -4.13
N LYS A 147 -10.02 4.69 -5.46
CA LYS A 147 -9.91 3.42 -6.17
C LYS A 147 -8.43 3.15 -6.43
N THR A 148 -7.94 2.00 -6.02
CA THR A 148 -6.55 1.59 -6.21
C THR A 148 -6.44 0.49 -7.26
N THR A 149 -5.22 0.23 -7.74
CA THR A 149 -4.88 -0.86 -8.66
C THR A 149 -4.62 -2.19 -7.95
N ILE A 150 -4.77 -2.25 -6.63
CA ILE A 150 -4.55 -3.47 -5.83
C ILE A 150 -5.46 -4.60 -6.30
N ASP A 151 -4.85 -5.73 -6.68
CA ASP A 151 -5.56 -6.99 -6.86
C ASP A 151 -5.77 -7.65 -5.49
N THR A 152 -7.02 -7.67 -5.03
CA THR A 152 -7.36 -8.19 -3.69
C THR A 152 -7.03 -9.67 -3.53
N GLY A 153 -7.17 -10.46 -4.59
CA GLY A 153 -6.82 -11.88 -4.57
C GLY A 153 -5.32 -12.11 -4.45
N LEU A 154 -4.53 -11.34 -5.22
CA LEU A 154 -3.06 -11.38 -5.16
C LEU A 154 -2.57 -10.86 -3.80
N GLN A 155 -3.09 -9.75 -3.32
CA GLN A 155 -2.79 -9.17 -2.01
C GLN A 155 -2.99 -10.21 -0.88
N THR A 156 -4.14 -10.87 -0.85
CA THR A 156 -4.46 -11.89 0.16
C THR A 156 -3.52 -13.10 0.08
N ARG A 157 -3.20 -13.57 -1.14
CA ARG A 157 -2.24 -14.66 -1.33
C ARG A 157 -0.84 -14.27 -0.84
N CYS A 158 -0.36 -13.09 -1.21
CA CYS A 158 0.95 -12.57 -0.79
C CYS A 158 1.03 -12.36 0.72
N ASN A 159 -0.02 -11.86 1.36
CA ASN A 159 -0.10 -11.76 2.82
C ASN A 159 0.10 -13.13 3.50
N ARG A 160 -0.49 -14.20 2.93
CA ARG A 160 -0.32 -15.57 3.45
C ARG A 160 1.11 -16.04 3.26
N VAL A 161 1.64 -15.94 2.04
CA VAL A 161 3.02 -16.36 1.71
C VAL A 161 4.05 -15.68 2.61
N LEU A 162 3.92 -14.36 2.80
CA LEU A 162 4.83 -13.60 3.66
C LEU A 162 4.76 -14.08 5.11
N ARG A 163 3.56 -14.27 5.63
CA ARG A 163 3.35 -14.78 7.01
C ARG A 163 3.97 -16.15 7.21
N ASP A 164 3.69 -17.08 6.29
CA ASP A 164 4.20 -18.44 6.38
C ASP A 164 5.74 -18.45 6.31
N ARG A 165 6.32 -17.61 5.43
CA ARG A 165 7.78 -17.48 5.31
C ARG A 165 8.40 -16.88 6.56
N LEU A 166 7.81 -15.83 7.12
CA LEU A 166 8.32 -15.20 8.34
C LEU A 166 8.20 -16.12 9.55
N ASN A 167 7.16 -16.96 9.65
CA ASN A 167 7.07 -17.97 10.70
C ASN A 167 8.27 -18.92 10.68
N PHE A 168 8.72 -19.32 9.48
CA PHE A 168 9.95 -20.12 9.35
C PHE A 168 11.21 -19.32 9.70
N LEU A 169 11.31 -18.07 9.24
CA LEU A 169 12.50 -17.22 9.42
C LEU A 169 12.65 -16.68 10.85
N ARG A 170 11.61 -16.70 11.68
CA ARG A 170 11.68 -16.32 13.10
C ARG A 170 12.73 -17.08 13.91
N GLN A 171 13.04 -18.31 13.51
CA GLN A 171 14.11 -19.09 14.10
C GLN A 171 15.49 -18.44 13.91
N ASN A 172 15.64 -17.62 12.88
CA ASN A 172 16.85 -16.84 12.58
C ASN A 172 16.72 -15.37 13.02
N HIS A 173 15.79 -15.05 13.93
CA HIS A 173 15.51 -13.70 14.42
C HIS A 173 15.03 -12.72 13.34
N ILE A 174 14.55 -13.21 12.18
CA ILE A 174 13.95 -12.40 11.12
C ILE A 174 12.44 -12.35 11.36
N GLN A 175 11.92 -11.16 11.72
CA GLN A 175 10.54 -10.97 12.12
C GLN A 175 9.75 -10.13 11.13
N ASN A 176 10.42 -9.33 10.32
CA ASN A 176 9.84 -8.36 9.40
C ASN A 176 10.13 -8.73 7.95
N GLY A 177 9.22 -8.36 7.06
CA GLY A 177 9.37 -8.54 5.63
C GLY A 177 8.31 -7.78 4.86
N ALA A 178 8.61 -7.40 3.62
CA ALA A 178 7.73 -6.66 2.76
C ALA A 178 7.58 -7.33 1.39
N ILE A 179 6.47 -7.07 0.72
CA ILE A 179 6.23 -7.46 -0.67
C ILE A 179 5.61 -6.28 -1.41
N LEU A 180 6.22 -5.92 -2.53
CA LEU A 180 5.71 -4.95 -3.48
C LEU A 180 5.66 -5.59 -4.86
N ILE A 181 4.48 -5.61 -5.50
CA ILE A 181 4.30 -6.12 -6.86
C ILE A 181 3.71 -5.01 -7.70
N VAL A 182 4.39 -4.71 -8.80
CA VAL A 182 4.00 -3.68 -9.75
C VAL A 182 3.87 -4.29 -11.13
N ASP A 183 2.85 -3.93 -11.85
CA ASP A 183 2.70 -4.30 -13.26
C ASP A 183 3.71 -3.54 -14.11
N ASN A 184 4.52 -4.25 -14.87
CA ASN A 184 5.59 -3.62 -15.65
C ASN A 184 5.07 -2.70 -16.75
N GLN A 185 3.93 -3.00 -17.37
CA GLN A 185 3.38 -2.22 -18.49
C GLN A 185 2.69 -0.96 -18.00
N THR A 186 1.76 -1.12 -17.04
CA THR A 186 0.91 -0.02 -16.57
C THR A 186 1.54 0.80 -15.44
N GLY A 187 2.50 0.23 -14.69
CA GLY A 187 3.03 0.82 -13.46
C GLY A 187 2.08 0.67 -12.25
N GLY A 188 0.92 0.03 -12.44
CA GLY A 188 -0.06 -0.17 -11.39
C GLY A 188 0.48 -1.04 -10.25
N VAL A 189 0.29 -0.62 -9.00
CA VAL A 189 0.65 -1.41 -7.82
C VAL A 189 -0.41 -2.47 -7.58
N LEU A 190 -0.07 -3.74 -7.81
CA LEU A 190 -0.97 -4.89 -7.65
C LEU A 190 -0.97 -5.44 -6.23
N THR A 191 0.14 -5.30 -5.49
CA THR A 191 0.28 -5.76 -4.11
C THR A 191 1.19 -4.80 -3.34
N TYR A 192 0.76 -4.41 -2.16
CA TYR A 192 1.52 -3.55 -1.24
C TYR A 192 1.44 -4.11 0.18
N ILE A 193 2.50 -4.74 0.65
CA ILE A 193 2.60 -5.31 2.00
C ILE A 193 3.87 -4.74 2.63
N GLY A 194 3.71 -3.68 3.40
CA GLY A 194 4.83 -2.98 4.05
C GLY A 194 5.45 -3.76 5.20
N ASN A 195 4.69 -4.67 5.82
CA ASN A 195 5.17 -5.65 6.79
C ASN A 195 4.15 -6.78 6.94
N ALA A 196 4.57 -7.92 7.50
CA ALA A 196 3.61 -8.96 7.85
C ALA A 196 2.72 -8.48 9.00
N LYS A 197 1.44 -8.76 8.88
CA LYS A 197 0.47 -8.52 9.94
C LYS A 197 0.74 -9.49 11.09
N GLY A 198 1.29 -8.98 12.19
CA GLY A 198 1.37 -9.67 13.47
C GLY A 198 0.12 -9.43 14.32
N ASP A 199 0.21 -9.78 15.60
CA ASP A 199 -0.88 -9.55 16.56
C ASP A 199 -1.01 -8.09 17.02
N TRP A 200 -0.34 -7.15 16.31
CA TRP A 200 -0.26 -5.70 16.63
C TRP A 200 0.19 -5.41 18.07
N GLN A 201 0.81 -6.38 18.73
CA GLN A 201 1.33 -6.23 20.08
C GLN A 201 2.72 -5.58 20.12
N SER A 202 3.42 -5.54 18.97
CA SER A 202 4.67 -4.81 18.80
C SER A 202 4.49 -3.63 17.86
N ASN A 203 5.09 -2.48 18.18
CA ASN A 203 5.11 -1.30 17.30
C ASN A 203 5.88 -1.56 15.99
N GLU A 204 6.57 -2.68 15.87
CA GLU A 204 7.38 -3.03 14.70
C GLU A 204 6.52 -3.40 13.48
N ASP A 205 5.36 -4.02 13.72
CA ASP A 205 4.43 -4.41 12.64
C ASP A 205 3.84 -3.20 11.89
N ALA A 206 3.83 -2.03 12.51
CA ALA A 206 3.36 -0.79 11.90
C ALA A 206 4.40 -0.12 10.98
N ASN A 207 5.65 -0.57 11.00
CA ASN A 207 6.70 -0.03 10.14
C ASN A 207 6.49 -0.45 8.69
N ASP A 208 6.39 0.51 7.80
CA ASP A 208 6.32 0.28 6.35
C ASP A 208 7.72 0.08 5.77
N MET A 209 8.10 -1.18 5.61
CA MET A 209 9.40 -1.60 5.08
C MET A 209 9.57 -1.30 3.59
N ILE A 210 8.48 -1.00 2.86
CA ILE A 210 8.58 -0.58 1.46
C ILE A 210 9.18 0.83 1.37
N GLN A 211 8.82 1.70 2.32
CA GLN A 211 9.28 3.09 2.38
C GLN A 211 10.52 3.27 3.27
N THR A 212 10.89 2.27 4.05
CA THR A 212 12.05 2.35 4.96
C THR A 212 13.32 1.95 4.22
N PRO A 213 14.35 2.80 4.14
CA PRO A 213 15.63 2.44 3.53
C PRO A 213 16.30 1.25 4.24
N ARG A 214 16.86 0.33 3.47
CA ARG A 214 17.59 -0.85 3.94
C ARG A 214 18.81 -1.07 3.08
N SER A 215 19.85 -1.71 3.64
CA SER A 215 21.04 -2.08 2.88
C SER A 215 20.66 -2.80 1.59
N SER A 216 21.21 -2.31 0.48
CA SER A 216 20.95 -2.84 -0.85
C SER A 216 21.56 -4.23 -1.07
N GLY A 217 22.57 -4.59 -0.29
CA GLY A 217 23.37 -5.79 -0.60
C GLY A 217 23.91 -5.73 -2.03
N SER A 218 23.76 -6.82 -2.77
CA SER A 218 24.24 -6.95 -4.16
C SER A 218 23.23 -6.55 -5.24
N ILE A 219 22.07 -6.03 -4.84
CA ILE A 219 20.94 -5.81 -5.78
C ILE A 219 21.16 -4.62 -6.74
N LEU A 220 22.19 -3.82 -6.48
CA LEU A 220 22.61 -2.73 -7.37
C LEU A 220 23.57 -3.18 -8.49
N LYS A 221 24.15 -4.39 -8.43
CA LYS A 221 25.08 -4.89 -9.45
C LYS A 221 24.53 -4.88 -10.89
N PRO A 222 23.24 -5.23 -11.14
CA PRO A 222 22.68 -5.13 -12.48
C PRO A 222 22.66 -3.70 -13.06
N PHE A 223 22.53 -2.68 -12.22
CA PHE A 223 22.55 -1.28 -12.67
C PHE A 223 23.97 -0.84 -13.07
N LEU A 224 24.99 -1.21 -12.30
CA LEU A 224 26.38 -0.99 -12.67
C LEU A 224 26.73 -1.71 -13.98
N TYR A 225 26.31 -2.96 -14.11
CA TYR A 225 26.53 -3.74 -15.32
C TYR A 225 25.85 -3.12 -16.54
N ALA A 226 24.61 -2.61 -16.38
CA ALA A 226 23.90 -1.91 -17.43
C ALA A 226 24.58 -0.60 -17.81
N GLY A 227 25.11 0.18 -16.86
CA GLY A 227 25.91 1.38 -17.12
C GLY A 227 27.15 1.07 -17.96
N LEU A 228 27.96 0.11 -17.52
CA LEU A 228 29.18 -0.32 -18.24
C LEU A 228 28.88 -0.82 -19.67
N LEU A 229 27.78 -1.57 -19.85
CA LEU A 229 27.36 -2.00 -21.20
C LEU A 229 26.93 -0.81 -22.08
N ASN A 230 26.23 0.15 -21.51
CA ASN A 230 25.76 1.33 -22.23
C ASN A 230 26.91 2.22 -22.72
N GLU A 231 27.93 2.41 -21.88
CA GLU A 231 29.15 3.15 -22.23
C GLU A 231 30.09 2.36 -23.16
N GLY A 232 29.87 1.04 -23.32
CA GLY A 232 30.73 0.17 -24.11
C GLY A 232 32.03 -0.24 -23.41
N ASP A 233 32.09 -0.05 -22.11
CA ASP A 233 33.25 -0.34 -21.26
C ASP A 233 33.41 -1.83 -20.97
N ILE A 234 32.38 -2.63 -21.20
CA ILE A 234 32.37 -4.06 -21.00
C ILE A 234 31.51 -4.79 -22.03
N LEU A 235 31.87 -6.00 -22.37
CA LEU A 235 31.08 -6.94 -23.17
C LEU A 235 30.61 -8.11 -22.31
N PRO A 236 29.44 -8.72 -22.58
CA PRO A 236 28.90 -9.80 -21.76
C PRO A 236 29.89 -11.02 -21.65
N GLN A 237 30.60 -11.34 -22.71
CA GLN A 237 31.55 -12.45 -22.77
C GLN A 237 32.98 -12.06 -22.42
N GLU A 238 33.21 -10.79 -22.08
CA GLU A 238 34.54 -10.31 -21.67
C GLU A 238 34.98 -10.97 -20.34
N LEU A 239 36.25 -11.27 -20.22
CA LEU A 239 36.81 -11.85 -19.01
C LEU A 239 37.15 -10.75 -18.00
N VAL A 240 36.54 -10.81 -16.85
CA VAL A 240 36.80 -9.91 -15.71
C VAL A 240 37.60 -10.65 -14.62
N PRO A 241 38.53 -9.97 -13.96
CA PRO A 241 39.36 -10.61 -12.92
C PRO A 241 38.54 -10.92 -11.65
N ASP A 242 38.65 -12.17 -11.19
CA ASP A 242 38.14 -12.61 -9.88
C ASP A 242 39.33 -13.17 -9.07
N ILE A 243 40.19 -12.25 -8.65
CA ILE A 243 41.45 -12.49 -7.93
C ILE A 243 41.51 -11.69 -6.63
N PRO A 244 42.30 -12.10 -5.63
CA PRO A 244 42.51 -11.30 -4.41
C PRO A 244 42.85 -9.85 -4.75
N THR A 245 42.08 -8.92 -4.22
CA THR A 245 42.19 -7.50 -4.54
C THR A 245 42.14 -6.69 -3.27
N HIS A 246 42.98 -5.65 -3.16
CA HIS A 246 43.05 -4.75 -2.04
C HIS A 246 42.98 -3.29 -2.50
N TYR A 247 42.15 -2.51 -1.88
CA TYR A 247 41.99 -1.07 -2.10
C TYR A 247 42.23 -0.34 -0.77
N ARG A 248 43.47 0.11 -0.53
CA ARG A 248 43.84 0.72 0.75
C ARG A 248 43.36 -0.13 1.94
N ASP A 249 42.37 0.35 2.67
CA ASP A 249 41.80 -0.31 3.86
C ASP A 249 40.62 -1.24 3.53
N PHE A 250 40.26 -1.41 2.22
CA PHE A 250 39.13 -2.23 1.79
C PHE A 250 39.60 -3.45 0.98
N ALA A 251 39.26 -4.63 1.45
CA ALA A 251 39.59 -5.90 0.82
C ALA A 251 38.30 -6.73 0.60
N PRO A 252 37.63 -6.61 -0.58
CA PRO A 252 36.42 -7.36 -0.85
C PRO A 252 36.71 -8.86 -0.94
N LYS A 253 35.76 -9.67 -0.46
CA LYS A 253 35.78 -11.12 -0.57
C LYS A 253 34.51 -11.61 -1.25
N ASN A 254 34.60 -12.68 -2.03
CA ASN A 254 33.44 -13.42 -2.47
C ASN A 254 32.76 -14.11 -1.27
N PHE A 255 31.47 -14.45 -1.40
CA PHE A 255 30.71 -15.05 -0.31
C PHE A 255 31.29 -16.38 0.18
N ASP A 256 31.80 -17.18 -0.76
CA ASP A 256 32.41 -18.49 -0.54
C ASP A 256 33.94 -18.42 -0.27
N GLU A 257 34.48 -17.20 -0.18
CA GLU A 257 35.91 -16.89 -0.02
C GLU A 257 36.81 -17.52 -1.10
N SER A 258 36.23 -17.99 -2.23
CA SER A 258 36.94 -18.55 -3.35
C SER A 258 37.21 -17.51 -4.44
N PHE A 259 38.20 -17.83 -5.32
CA PHE A 259 38.57 -16.99 -6.45
C PHE A 259 38.64 -17.89 -7.71
N SER A 260 38.01 -17.42 -8.78
CA SER A 260 37.94 -18.15 -10.05
C SER A 260 39.05 -17.74 -11.03
N GLY A 261 39.89 -16.75 -10.68
CA GLY A 261 40.94 -16.20 -11.54
C GLY A 261 40.40 -15.21 -12.56
N ALA A 262 39.71 -15.70 -13.56
CA ALA A 262 39.01 -14.89 -14.55
C ALA A 262 37.65 -15.54 -14.88
N VAL A 263 36.59 -14.73 -14.95
CA VAL A 263 35.23 -15.17 -15.26
C VAL A 263 34.64 -14.25 -16.33
N LYS A 264 33.65 -14.71 -17.08
CA LYS A 264 32.90 -13.85 -17.98
C LYS A 264 32.08 -12.84 -17.19
N ALA A 265 31.90 -11.65 -17.73
CA ALA A 265 31.20 -10.56 -17.05
C ALA A 265 29.73 -10.93 -16.74
N ASP A 266 29.03 -11.62 -17.66
CA ASP A 266 27.66 -12.12 -17.45
C ASP A 266 27.62 -13.21 -16.37
N GLU A 267 28.61 -14.08 -16.30
CA GLU A 267 28.76 -15.08 -15.25
C GLU A 267 29.06 -14.44 -13.90
N ALA A 268 29.94 -13.42 -13.85
CA ALA A 268 30.24 -12.67 -12.64
C ALA A 268 28.99 -12.04 -12.06
N LEU A 269 28.12 -11.47 -12.91
CA LEU A 269 26.84 -10.90 -12.51
C LEU A 269 25.87 -11.98 -12.01
N SER A 270 25.68 -13.06 -12.76
CA SER A 270 24.71 -14.13 -12.44
C SER A 270 25.07 -14.87 -11.13
N ARG A 271 26.36 -15.02 -10.85
CA ARG A 271 26.88 -15.57 -9.58
C ARG A 271 26.98 -14.52 -8.48
N SER A 272 26.70 -13.25 -8.80
CA SER A 272 26.81 -12.13 -7.87
C SER A 272 28.19 -12.02 -7.19
N LEU A 273 29.27 -12.27 -7.93
CA LEU A 273 30.62 -12.17 -7.41
C LEU A 273 30.92 -10.76 -6.93
N ASN A 274 31.57 -10.66 -5.76
CA ASN A 274 31.85 -9.36 -5.14
C ASN A 274 33.09 -8.70 -5.73
N ILE A 275 34.14 -9.45 -5.94
CA ILE A 275 35.42 -8.88 -6.41
C ILE A 275 35.31 -8.35 -7.83
N PRO A 276 34.75 -9.05 -8.81
CA PRO A 276 34.49 -8.46 -10.13
C PRO A 276 33.64 -7.21 -10.06
N ALA A 277 32.56 -7.22 -9.25
CA ALA A 277 31.67 -6.07 -9.13
C ALA A 277 32.38 -4.82 -8.55
N VAL A 278 33.24 -4.99 -7.52
CA VAL A 278 34.02 -3.89 -6.96
C VAL A 278 35.04 -3.36 -7.98
N ARG A 279 35.68 -4.24 -8.72
CA ARG A 279 36.63 -3.84 -9.78
C ARG A 279 35.95 -3.07 -10.92
N MET A 280 34.77 -3.56 -11.33
CA MET A 280 33.94 -2.88 -12.31
C MET A 280 33.50 -1.49 -11.82
N LEU A 281 33.13 -1.35 -10.54
CA LEU A 281 32.78 -0.05 -9.95
C LEU A 281 34.00 0.89 -9.89
N ASP A 282 35.18 0.37 -9.53
CA ASP A 282 36.41 1.15 -9.53
C ASP A 282 36.78 1.67 -10.92
N GLN A 283 36.58 0.86 -11.95
CA GLN A 283 36.78 1.23 -13.36
C GLN A 283 35.76 2.24 -13.84
N TYR A 284 34.47 2.04 -13.55
CA TYR A 284 33.37 2.92 -13.95
C TYR A 284 33.44 4.28 -13.26
N GLY A 285 33.89 4.28 -12.01
CA GLY A 285 33.96 5.44 -11.14
C GLY A 285 32.77 5.52 -10.17
N VAL A 286 33.09 5.63 -8.87
CA VAL A 286 32.06 5.69 -7.82
C VAL A 286 31.18 6.92 -7.98
N ASP A 287 31.75 8.05 -8.39
CA ASP A 287 30.99 9.29 -8.59
C ASP A 287 29.98 9.16 -9.74
N PHE A 288 30.38 8.60 -10.87
CA PHE A 288 29.47 8.35 -12.01
C PHE A 288 28.34 7.38 -11.63
N PHE A 289 28.69 6.27 -11.00
CA PHE A 289 27.65 5.31 -10.56
C PHE A 289 26.69 5.89 -9.52
N HIS A 290 27.21 6.75 -8.64
CA HIS A 290 26.38 7.46 -7.67
C HIS A 290 25.37 8.42 -8.37
N GLU A 291 25.80 9.16 -9.37
CA GLU A 291 24.93 10.01 -10.20
C GLU A 291 23.89 9.17 -10.94
N ASP A 292 24.30 8.07 -11.58
CA ASP A 292 23.39 7.13 -12.22
C ASP A 292 22.31 6.63 -11.26
N LEU A 293 22.66 6.24 -10.03
CA LEU A 293 21.67 5.80 -9.06
C LEU A 293 20.67 6.89 -8.69
N GLN A 294 21.09 8.15 -8.62
CA GLN A 294 20.17 9.25 -8.40
C GLN A 294 19.24 9.46 -9.60
N ASP A 295 19.77 9.35 -10.82
CA ASP A 295 19.00 9.43 -12.06
C ASP A 295 18.02 8.25 -12.22
N TRP A 296 18.36 7.06 -11.73
CA TRP A 296 17.46 5.93 -11.63
C TRP A 296 16.39 6.09 -10.55
N GLY A 297 16.45 7.17 -9.76
CA GLY A 297 15.42 7.52 -8.78
C GLY A 297 15.63 6.93 -7.38
N PHE A 298 16.85 6.49 -7.03
CA PHE A 298 17.16 6.03 -5.67
C PHE A 298 17.26 7.21 -4.70
N THR A 299 16.11 7.68 -4.19
CA THR A 299 15.98 8.90 -3.38
C THR A 299 16.72 8.86 -2.05
N SER A 300 17.06 7.69 -1.55
CA SER A 300 17.80 7.50 -0.29
C SER A 300 19.32 7.48 -0.46
N VAL A 301 19.84 7.43 -1.70
CA VAL A 301 21.26 7.57 -2.00
C VAL A 301 21.61 9.06 -2.08
N ASN A 302 21.68 9.70 -0.91
CA ASN A 302 21.73 11.16 -0.78
C ASN A 302 22.98 11.71 -0.07
N ARG A 303 23.94 10.84 0.29
CA ARG A 303 25.25 11.24 0.78
C ARG A 303 26.23 11.34 -0.38
N SER A 304 27.41 11.92 -0.15
CA SER A 304 28.42 12.02 -1.19
C SER A 304 28.92 10.64 -1.67
N ALA A 305 29.34 10.53 -2.91
CA ALA A 305 29.91 9.31 -3.46
C ALA A 305 31.12 8.81 -2.64
N GLU A 306 31.96 9.73 -2.16
CA GLU A 306 33.10 9.44 -1.29
C GLU A 306 32.66 8.73 0.01
N HIS A 307 31.50 9.09 0.58
CA HIS A 307 30.97 8.45 1.78
C HIS A 307 30.70 6.96 1.56
N TYR A 308 30.16 6.61 0.38
CA TYR A 308 29.86 5.23 0.06
C TYR A 308 31.10 4.44 -0.41
N GLY A 309 31.96 5.09 -1.19
CA GLY A 309 33.12 4.48 -1.78
C GLY A 309 32.78 3.17 -2.54
N LEU A 310 33.73 2.27 -2.64
CA LEU A 310 33.52 0.97 -3.32
C LEU A 310 32.54 0.05 -2.61
N SER A 311 32.18 0.33 -1.35
CA SER A 311 31.18 -0.45 -0.62
C SER A 311 29.77 -0.25 -1.18
N LEU A 312 29.54 0.81 -1.97
CA LEU A 312 28.27 1.12 -2.63
C LEU A 312 27.66 -0.10 -3.34
N ILE A 313 28.47 -0.85 -4.06
CA ILE A 313 28.01 -2.01 -4.84
C ILE A 313 27.79 -3.29 -4.01
N LEU A 314 28.20 -3.30 -2.77
CA LEU A 314 28.06 -4.43 -1.86
C LEU A 314 27.07 -4.19 -0.70
N GLY A 315 26.31 -3.12 -0.78
CA GLY A 315 25.28 -2.80 0.22
C GLY A 315 25.66 -1.67 1.18
N GLY A 316 26.67 -0.88 0.84
CA GLY A 316 27.04 0.34 1.58
C GLY A 316 25.99 1.45 1.51
N ALA A 317 25.05 1.37 0.57
CA ALA A 317 23.90 2.27 0.50
C ALA A 317 22.62 1.60 1.02
N GLU A 318 21.81 2.40 1.72
CA GLU A 318 20.46 2.02 2.09
C GLU A 318 19.47 2.55 1.05
N ILE A 319 18.62 1.66 0.53
CA ILE A 319 17.62 1.99 -0.51
C ILE A 319 16.22 1.57 -0.06
N LYS A 320 15.20 2.26 -0.59
CA LYS A 320 13.80 1.89 -0.39
C LYS A 320 13.40 0.80 -1.37
N LEU A 321 12.59 -0.17 -0.93
CA LEU A 321 12.02 -1.16 -1.83
C LEU A 321 11.16 -0.50 -2.92
N TRP A 322 10.50 0.60 -2.62
CA TRP A 322 9.75 1.40 -3.59
C TRP A 322 10.64 1.85 -4.75
N ASP A 323 11.73 2.55 -4.47
CA ASP A 323 12.65 3.08 -5.48
C ASP A 323 13.26 1.94 -6.31
N LEU A 324 13.65 0.85 -5.63
CA LEU A 324 14.21 -0.33 -6.27
C LEU A 324 13.27 -0.95 -7.31
N VAL A 325 12.00 -1.16 -6.95
CA VAL A 325 11.00 -1.75 -7.86
C VAL A 325 10.79 -0.84 -9.08
N GLN A 326 10.77 0.48 -8.90
CA GLN A 326 10.63 1.43 -10.01
C GLN A 326 11.86 1.39 -10.94
N ALA A 327 13.06 1.36 -10.38
CA ALA A 327 14.29 1.27 -11.17
C ALA A 327 14.36 -0.05 -11.96
N TYR A 328 14.03 -1.19 -11.35
CA TYR A 328 13.96 -2.48 -12.05
C TYR A 328 12.87 -2.52 -13.13
N ARG A 329 11.72 -1.88 -12.87
CA ARG A 329 10.68 -1.72 -13.89
C ARG A 329 11.20 -0.93 -15.09
N THR A 330 11.88 0.18 -14.87
CA THR A 330 12.49 0.99 -15.95
C THR A 330 13.51 0.16 -16.72
N LEU A 331 14.38 -0.59 -16.03
CA LEU A 331 15.34 -1.47 -16.67
C LEU A 331 14.65 -2.54 -17.54
N ALA A 332 13.60 -3.20 -17.02
CA ALA A 332 12.84 -4.19 -17.76
C ALA A 332 12.20 -3.62 -19.02
N LEU A 333 11.63 -2.42 -18.93
CA LEU A 333 11.01 -1.75 -20.07
C LEU A 333 12.04 -1.30 -21.11
N SER A 334 13.20 -0.82 -20.68
CA SER A 334 14.32 -0.48 -21.60
C SER A 334 14.79 -1.69 -22.38
N CYS A 335 14.85 -2.87 -21.74
CA CYS A 335 15.19 -4.13 -22.42
C CYS A 335 14.10 -4.61 -23.38
N LEU A 336 12.83 -4.35 -23.12
CA LEU A 336 11.69 -4.82 -23.93
C LEU A 336 11.33 -3.87 -25.07
N LEU A 337 11.54 -2.58 -24.86
CA LEU A 337 11.13 -1.52 -25.77
C LEU A 337 12.38 -0.86 -26.34
N GLN A 338 12.85 -1.31 -27.49
CA GLN A 338 14.01 -0.77 -28.21
C GLN A 338 13.91 0.75 -28.54
N ASN A 339 12.79 1.40 -28.22
CA ASN A 339 12.56 2.83 -28.42
C ASN A 339 11.47 3.31 -27.46
N SER A 340 11.77 3.61 -26.22
CA SER A 340 10.75 4.22 -25.34
C SER A 340 11.16 5.58 -24.80
N GLU A 341 10.53 6.61 -25.36
CA GLU A 341 10.38 7.87 -24.70
C GLU A 341 9.70 7.70 -23.33
N LYS A 342 10.20 8.40 -22.33
CA LYS A 342 9.75 8.58 -20.94
C LYS A 342 8.46 7.85 -20.54
N ILE A 343 8.59 6.79 -19.78
CA ILE A 343 7.44 6.12 -19.17
C ILE A 343 7.07 6.87 -17.88
N ARG A 344 5.92 7.52 -17.91
CA ARG A 344 5.30 8.13 -16.74
C ARG A 344 4.69 7.05 -15.86
N LEU A 345 5.13 6.97 -14.61
CA LEU A 345 4.52 6.12 -13.58
C LEU A 345 3.26 6.83 -13.05
N GLU A 346 2.11 6.48 -13.58
CA GLU A 346 0.83 6.90 -13.02
C GLU A 346 0.29 5.75 -12.16
N THR A 347 0.26 5.94 -10.85
CA THR A 347 -0.70 5.23 -10.01
C THR A 347 -2.05 5.88 -10.32
N GLU A 348 -2.90 5.23 -11.14
CA GLU A 348 -4.27 5.69 -11.31
C GLU A 348 -5.03 5.52 -9.99
N ILE A 349 -5.08 6.59 -9.23
CA ILE A 349 -6.05 6.78 -8.15
C ILE A 349 -7.27 7.44 -8.82
N SER A 350 -8.24 6.64 -9.22
CA SER A 350 -9.46 7.15 -9.83
C SER A 350 -10.41 7.73 -8.78
N GLY A 351 -10.42 9.01 -8.66
CA GLY A 351 -11.33 9.82 -7.86
C GLY A 351 -10.80 11.24 -7.85
N GLU A 352 -11.50 12.16 -8.49
CA GLU A 352 -11.20 13.57 -8.66
C GLU A 352 -9.73 13.98 -8.39
N ASP A 353 -8.94 14.09 -9.43
CA ASP A 353 -7.61 14.71 -9.56
C ASP A 353 -6.83 14.94 -8.25
N LEU A 354 -6.48 13.87 -7.56
CA LEU A 354 -5.37 13.85 -6.62
C LEU A 354 -4.29 12.96 -7.23
N SER A 355 -3.63 13.45 -8.28
CA SER A 355 -2.32 12.96 -8.66
C SER A 355 -1.38 13.22 -7.49
N VAL A 356 -1.16 12.22 -6.64
CA VAL A 356 0.04 12.21 -5.83
C VAL A 356 1.16 11.95 -6.85
N PRO A 357 1.97 12.95 -7.21
CA PRO A 357 3.07 12.73 -8.13
C PRO A 357 4.12 11.92 -7.39
N ILE A 358 4.03 10.59 -7.53
CA ILE A 358 5.17 9.73 -7.26
C ILE A 358 5.98 9.77 -8.55
N THR A 359 6.68 10.88 -8.75
CA THR A 359 7.57 11.07 -9.88
C THR A 359 8.97 10.68 -9.41
N PRO A 360 9.53 9.56 -9.89
CA PRO A 360 10.97 9.47 -9.97
C PRO A 360 11.40 10.39 -11.12
N ALA A 361 12.42 11.20 -10.88
CA ALA A 361 13.11 11.90 -11.97
C ALA A 361 13.55 10.86 -13.01
N ALA A 362 13.25 11.10 -14.28
CA ALA A 362 13.70 10.23 -15.35
C ALA A 362 15.22 10.40 -15.52
N PRO A 363 15.98 9.29 -15.72
CA PRO A 363 17.38 9.41 -16.08
C PRO A 363 17.51 10.14 -17.40
N HIS A 364 18.38 11.13 -17.46
CA HIS A 364 18.78 11.75 -18.71
C HIS A 364 19.62 10.72 -19.49
N MET A 365 18.98 9.99 -20.40
CA MET A 365 19.74 9.33 -21.46
C MET A 365 20.19 10.40 -22.43
N SER A 366 21.46 10.73 -22.45
CA SER A 366 22.08 11.52 -23.50
C SER A 366 21.95 10.79 -24.84
N ASN A 367 21.44 11.49 -25.86
CA ASN A 367 21.43 11.03 -27.25
C ASN A 367 22.82 10.77 -27.79
#